data_37540ed2b85c71db797d81d2f14947f9
#
_entry.id   37540ed2b85c71db797d81d2f14947f9
#
_cell.length_a   1.000
_cell.length_b   1.000
_cell.length_c   1.000
_cell.angle_alpha   90.00
_cell.angle_beta   90.00
_cell.angle_gamma   90.00
#
_symmetry.space_group_name_H-M   'P 1'
#
loop_
_entity.id
_entity.type
_entity.pdbx_description
1 polymer ?
#
loop_
_entity_poly.entity_id
_entity_poly.type
_entity_poly.pdbx_seq_one_letter_code
_entity_poly.pdbx_strand_id
1 'polypeptide(L)'
;MDWSMKNENFKVQLFRFVDVLPYLNTGDSLVRHIDEYFAGEGDDVPAVLKIGAKGALFGGGLAAKLLAKTISSNIEGMARQFIVGENTKEAIKNLNKLRKDGFAFTVDILGEATVGEDESEEYKEKYLELLDALEKEQKSWKGLDTGGDLDFGCFPKVNFSVKPSCFYSQAKPADFEGSVQGILARLRPLVVKAIKMNAAMCIDMEQLMYKEITLE
;
A
#
# COMPACT_ATOMS: atom_id res chain seq x y z
N MET A 1 16.13 5.40 -9.46
CA MET A 1 14.81 6.06 -9.32
C MET A 1 14.77 7.49 -9.84
N ASP A 2 15.77 8.33 -9.59
CA ASP A 2 15.71 9.76 -9.98
C ASP A 2 15.47 10.05 -11.46
N TRP A 3 15.94 9.21 -12.38
CA TRP A 3 15.76 9.46 -13.81
C TRP A 3 14.37 9.04 -14.31
N SER A 4 13.77 7.96 -13.81
CA SER A 4 12.42 7.50 -14.21
C SER A 4 11.33 8.50 -13.79
N MET A 5 11.56 9.23 -12.72
CA MET A 5 10.65 10.27 -12.25
C MET A 5 10.85 11.61 -12.96
N LYS A 6 11.94 11.79 -13.72
CA LYS A 6 12.23 13.01 -14.49
C LYS A 6 11.62 13.02 -15.90
N ASN A 7 11.31 11.84 -16.44
CA ASN A 7 10.66 11.69 -17.74
C ASN A 7 9.17 11.40 -17.55
N GLU A 8 8.32 12.39 -17.77
CA GLU A 8 6.88 12.28 -17.58
C GLU A 8 6.24 11.20 -18.46
N ASN A 9 6.66 11.07 -19.72
CA ASN A 9 6.11 10.05 -20.62
C ASN A 9 6.47 8.65 -20.13
N PHE A 10 7.75 8.42 -19.80
CA PHE A 10 8.18 7.14 -19.26
C PHE A 10 7.45 6.79 -17.95
N LYS A 11 7.27 7.77 -17.06
CA LYS A 11 6.53 7.59 -15.80
C LYS A 11 5.09 7.15 -16.05
N VAL A 12 4.39 7.82 -16.98
CA VAL A 12 3.01 7.45 -17.33
C VAL A 12 2.95 6.03 -17.91
N GLN A 13 3.84 5.69 -18.83
CA GLN A 13 3.87 4.33 -19.40
C GLN A 13 4.23 3.27 -18.36
N LEU A 14 5.11 3.58 -17.42
CA LEU A 14 5.46 2.69 -16.31
C LEU A 14 4.23 2.39 -15.42
N PHE A 15 3.48 3.41 -15.03
CA PHE A 15 2.25 3.21 -14.24
C PHE A 15 1.21 2.39 -15.00
N ARG A 16 0.97 2.71 -16.28
CA ARG A 16 0.04 1.94 -17.12
C ARG A 16 0.49 0.48 -17.28
N PHE A 17 1.79 0.24 -17.40
CA PHE A 17 2.35 -1.10 -17.48
C PHE A 17 2.18 -1.86 -16.16
N VAL A 18 2.39 -1.21 -15.01
CA VAL A 18 2.18 -1.82 -13.68
C VAL A 18 0.72 -2.25 -13.49
N ASP A 19 -0.26 -1.47 -13.97
CA ASP A 19 -1.68 -1.82 -13.89
C ASP A 19 -2.03 -3.11 -14.67
N VAL A 20 -1.38 -3.37 -15.80
CA VAL A 20 -1.65 -4.58 -16.60
C VAL A 20 -0.77 -5.76 -16.20
N LEU A 21 0.34 -5.53 -15.50
CA LEU A 21 1.33 -6.56 -15.15
C LEU A 21 0.74 -7.79 -14.45
N PRO A 22 -0.21 -7.66 -13.49
CA PRO A 22 -0.82 -8.81 -12.80
C PRO A 22 -1.57 -9.77 -13.74
N TYR A 23 -1.98 -9.29 -14.92
CA TYR A 23 -2.72 -10.06 -15.92
C TYR A 23 -1.80 -10.69 -16.99
N LEU A 24 -0.50 -10.38 -17.00
CA LEU A 24 0.47 -10.87 -17.97
C LEU A 24 1.05 -12.23 -17.55
N ASN A 25 0.25 -13.29 -17.71
CA ASN A 25 0.56 -14.64 -17.20
C ASN A 25 1.56 -15.44 -18.05
N THR A 26 1.98 -14.93 -19.24
CA THR A 26 2.95 -15.60 -20.11
C THR A 26 4.12 -14.69 -20.46
N GLY A 27 5.31 -15.30 -20.67
CA GLY A 27 6.49 -14.56 -21.08
C GLY A 27 6.28 -13.78 -22.40
N ASP A 28 5.57 -14.37 -23.35
CA ASP A 28 5.28 -13.73 -24.65
C ASP A 28 4.32 -12.54 -24.51
N SER A 29 3.33 -12.65 -23.62
CA SER A 29 2.43 -11.54 -23.30
C SER A 29 3.21 -10.40 -22.65
N LEU A 30 4.08 -10.71 -21.70
CA LEU A 30 4.90 -9.71 -21.03
C LEU A 30 5.83 -8.97 -22.02
N VAL A 31 6.54 -9.71 -22.87
CA VAL A 31 7.45 -9.12 -23.85
C VAL A 31 6.74 -8.20 -24.83
N ARG A 32 5.56 -8.61 -25.32
CA ARG A 32 4.74 -7.77 -26.20
C ARG A 32 4.33 -6.46 -25.52
N HIS A 33 3.87 -6.52 -24.27
CA HIS A 33 3.47 -5.32 -23.57
C HIS A 33 4.63 -4.42 -23.19
N ILE A 34 5.81 -4.99 -22.88
CA ILE A 34 7.02 -4.18 -22.69
C ILE A 34 7.37 -3.43 -23.98
N ASP A 35 7.32 -4.09 -25.14
CA ASP A 35 7.56 -3.44 -26.42
C ASP A 35 6.51 -2.36 -26.72
N GLU A 36 5.23 -2.67 -26.50
CA GLU A 36 4.11 -1.75 -26.70
C GLU A 36 4.25 -0.48 -25.85
N TYR A 37 4.57 -0.60 -24.58
CA TYR A 37 4.61 0.54 -23.66
C TYR A 37 5.94 1.31 -23.71
N PHE A 38 7.04 0.66 -24.05
CA PHE A 38 8.37 1.28 -23.92
C PHE A 38 9.19 1.39 -25.21
N ALA A 39 8.84 0.74 -26.31
CA ALA A 39 9.64 0.78 -27.54
C ALA A 39 9.64 2.16 -28.23
N GLY A 40 8.61 2.97 -28.01
CA GLY A 40 8.47 4.30 -28.63
C GLY A 40 9.07 5.46 -27.82
N GLU A 41 9.54 5.23 -26.60
CA GLU A 41 9.91 6.27 -25.63
C GLU A 41 11.36 6.82 -25.77
N GLY A 42 11.96 6.72 -26.95
CA GLY A 42 13.23 7.37 -27.26
C GLY A 42 14.44 6.87 -26.44
N ASP A 43 15.43 7.74 -26.23
CA ASP A 43 16.68 7.39 -25.53
C ASP A 43 16.55 7.27 -24.00
N ASP A 44 15.42 7.70 -23.46
CA ASP A 44 15.17 7.77 -22.03
C ASP A 44 14.74 6.44 -21.38
N VAL A 45 14.50 5.39 -22.17
CA VAL A 45 14.21 4.04 -21.64
C VAL A 45 15.52 3.33 -21.28
N PRO A 46 15.63 2.70 -20.09
CA PRO A 46 16.82 1.94 -19.72
C PRO A 46 17.22 0.94 -20.80
N ALA A 47 18.51 0.92 -21.12
CA ALA A 47 19.05 -0.02 -22.10
C ALA A 47 18.68 -1.48 -21.80
N VAL A 48 18.53 -1.84 -20.51
CA VAL A 48 18.11 -3.18 -20.07
C VAL A 48 16.70 -3.54 -20.56
N LEU A 49 15.76 -2.58 -20.60
CA LEU A 49 14.41 -2.82 -21.13
C LEU A 49 14.41 -2.90 -22.65
N LYS A 50 15.17 -2.03 -23.33
CA LYS A 50 15.33 -2.05 -24.80
C LYS A 50 16.00 -3.33 -25.30
N ILE A 51 17.09 -3.75 -24.65
CA ILE A 51 17.85 -4.96 -25.03
C ILE A 51 17.06 -6.21 -24.61
N GLY A 52 16.41 -6.17 -23.45
CA GLY A 52 15.60 -7.29 -22.94
C GLY A 52 14.43 -7.61 -23.84
N ALA A 53 13.67 -6.62 -24.30
CA ALA A 53 12.56 -6.80 -25.23
C ALA A 53 13.04 -7.38 -26.57
N LYS A 54 14.08 -6.80 -27.20
CA LYS A 54 14.67 -7.31 -28.45
C LYS A 54 15.29 -8.70 -28.26
N GLY A 55 16.06 -8.92 -27.20
CA GLY A 55 16.69 -10.21 -26.91
C GLY A 55 15.68 -11.33 -26.61
N ALA A 56 14.58 -11.02 -25.94
CA ALA A 56 13.53 -12.01 -25.65
C ALA A 56 12.75 -12.41 -26.90
N LEU A 57 12.53 -11.50 -27.85
CA LEU A 57 11.92 -11.79 -29.15
C LEU A 57 12.77 -12.76 -29.98
N PHE A 58 14.11 -12.70 -29.86
CA PHE A 58 15.03 -13.56 -30.58
C PHE A 58 15.49 -14.83 -29.81
N GLY A 59 15.38 -14.80 -28.46
CA GLY A 59 15.90 -15.85 -27.55
C GLY A 59 14.86 -16.93 -27.13
N GLY A 60 13.63 -16.85 -27.61
CA GLY A 60 12.56 -17.81 -27.27
C GLY A 60 12.03 -17.71 -25.86
N GLY A 61 11.14 -18.63 -25.47
CA GLY A 61 10.36 -18.57 -24.21
C GLY A 61 11.19 -18.57 -22.92
N LEU A 62 12.45 -19.04 -22.94
CA LEU A 62 13.32 -19.02 -21.76
C LEU A 62 13.84 -17.59 -21.47
N ALA A 63 14.25 -16.87 -22.50
CA ALA A 63 14.69 -15.48 -22.37
C ALA A 63 13.55 -14.57 -21.94
N ALA A 64 12.34 -14.78 -22.48
CA ALA A 64 11.13 -14.08 -22.08
C ALA A 64 10.80 -14.32 -20.59
N LYS A 65 10.91 -15.57 -20.09
CA LYS A 65 10.71 -15.89 -18.67
C LYS A 65 11.72 -15.23 -17.75
N LEU A 66 13.00 -15.20 -18.15
CA LEU A 66 14.05 -14.53 -17.38
C LEU A 66 13.82 -13.02 -17.31
N LEU A 67 13.44 -12.40 -18.43
CA LEU A 67 13.08 -10.97 -18.47
C LEU A 67 11.87 -10.69 -17.59
N ALA A 68 10.81 -11.49 -17.70
CA ALA A 68 9.63 -11.41 -16.85
C ALA A 68 9.99 -11.41 -15.37
N LYS A 69 10.76 -12.39 -14.94
CA LYS A 69 11.21 -12.53 -13.55
C LYS A 69 12.03 -11.33 -13.09
N THR A 70 12.92 -10.82 -13.94
CA THR A 70 13.75 -9.65 -13.61
C THR A 70 12.90 -8.40 -13.44
N ILE A 71 11.94 -8.15 -14.34
CA ILE A 71 11.04 -7.00 -14.27
C ILE A 71 10.14 -7.09 -13.04
N SER A 72 9.46 -8.23 -12.82
CA SER A 72 8.63 -8.45 -11.64
C SER A 72 9.43 -8.23 -10.35
N SER A 73 10.61 -8.80 -10.25
CA SER A 73 11.48 -8.61 -9.06
C SER A 73 11.92 -7.16 -8.85
N ASN A 74 12.17 -6.40 -9.93
CA ASN A 74 12.45 -4.96 -9.79
C ASN A 74 11.23 -4.16 -9.37
N ILE A 75 10.05 -4.46 -9.92
CA ILE A 75 8.79 -3.80 -9.53
C ILE A 75 8.45 -4.12 -8.07
N GLU A 76 8.53 -5.39 -7.67
CA GLU A 76 8.38 -5.80 -6.26
C GLU A 76 9.38 -5.08 -5.36
N GLY A 77 10.65 -4.99 -5.77
CA GLY A 77 11.69 -4.27 -5.03
C GLY A 77 11.39 -2.77 -4.89
N MET A 78 10.74 -2.17 -5.88
CA MET A 78 10.26 -0.79 -5.81
C MET A 78 9.03 -0.67 -4.89
N ALA A 79 8.05 -1.56 -5.03
CA ALA A 79 6.86 -1.60 -4.17
C ALA A 79 7.22 -1.78 -2.69
N ARG A 80 8.21 -2.64 -2.38
CA ARG A 80 8.71 -2.86 -1.01
C ARG A 80 9.33 -1.62 -0.35
N GLN A 81 9.54 -0.53 -1.07
CA GLN A 81 9.95 0.75 -0.47
C GLN A 81 8.76 1.49 0.16
N PHE A 82 7.54 1.18 -0.27
CA PHE A 82 6.29 1.80 0.20
C PHE A 82 5.42 0.83 0.99
N ILE A 83 5.54 -0.49 0.71
CA ILE A 83 4.76 -1.54 1.36
C ILE A 83 5.62 -2.18 2.45
N VAL A 84 5.22 -1.97 3.69
CA VAL A 84 5.97 -2.45 4.87
C VAL A 84 5.85 -3.96 5.05
N GLY A 85 4.83 -4.61 4.48
CA GLY A 85 4.64 -6.05 4.50
C GLY A 85 3.34 -6.49 3.83
N GLU A 86 3.31 -7.72 3.34
CA GLU A 86 2.14 -8.36 2.73
C GLU A 86 1.19 -8.99 3.78
N ASN A 87 1.64 -9.07 5.02
CA ASN A 87 0.88 -9.57 6.15
C ASN A 87 1.38 -8.97 7.47
N THR A 88 0.59 -9.10 8.52
CA THR A 88 0.85 -8.55 9.85
C THR A 88 2.24 -8.93 10.39
N LYS A 89 2.68 -10.18 10.22
CA LYS A 89 3.99 -10.64 10.72
C LYS A 89 5.16 -9.94 10.03
N GLU A 90 5.09 -9.79 8.71
CA GLU A 90 6.11 -9.09 7.92
C GLU A 90 6.10 -7.60 8.24
N ALA A 91 4.91 -6.99 8.34
CA ALA A 91 4.75 -5.59 8.72
C ALA A 91 5.43 -5.31 10.08
N ILE A 92 5.13 -6.08 11.12
CA ILE A 92 5.74 -5.93 12.44
C ILE A 92 7.27 -6.03 12.37
N LYS A 93 7.79 -7.01 11.64
CA LYS A 93 9.25 -7.17 11.46
C LYS A 93 9.91 -5.92 10.86
N ASN A 94 9.29 -5.34 9.83
CA ASN A 94 9.83 -4.18 9.13
C ASN A 94 9.60 -2.87 9.92
N LEU A 95 8.47 -2.73 10.61
CA LEU A 95 8.23 -1.62 11.55
C LEU A 95 9.26 -1.61 12.68
N ASN A 96 9.61 -2.78 13.23
CA ASN A 96 10.68 -2.90 14.22
C ASN A 96 12.04 -2.43 13.68
N LYS A 97 12.32 -2.68 12.40
CA LYS A 97 13.53 -2.17 11.75
C LYS A 97 13.50 -0.65 11.62
N LEU A 98 12.38 -0.10 11.12
CA LEU A 98 12.19 1.36 11.02
C LEU A 98 12.41 2.05 12.36
N ARG A 99 11.84 1.51 13.45
CA ARG A 99 12.03 2.07 14.79
C ARG A 99 13.47 1.98 15.28
N LYS A 100 14.19 0.89 14.99
CA LYS A 100 15.63 0.78 15.29
C LYS A 100 16.47 1.81 14.55
N ASP A 101 16.05 2.16 13.33
CA ASP A 101 16.68 3.19 12.51
C ASP A 101 16.26 4.62 12.93
N GLY A 102 15.43 4.77 13.99
CA GLY A 102 15.01 6.06 14.56
C GLY A 102 13.78 6.68 13.92
N PHE A 103 13.00 5.93 13.13
CA PHE A 103 11.80 6.43 12.46
C PHE A 103 10.53 6.04 13.19
N ALA A 104 9.64 7.01 13.42
CA ALA A 104 8.23 6.77 13.71
C ALA A 104 7.51 6.39 12.42
N PHE A 105 6.30 5.86 12.55
CA PHE A 105 5.50 5.44 11.41
C PHE A 105 4.03 5.77 11.59
N THR A 106 3.32 5.89 10.49
CA THR A 106 1.88 5.68 10.38
C THR A 106 1.66 4.50 9.46
N VAL A 107 0.97 3.48 9.92
CA VAL A 107 0.69 2.28 9.12
C VAL A 107 -0.75 2.30 8.62
N ASP A 108 -0.92 1.89 7.36
CA ASP A 108 -2.19 1.81 6.67
C ASP A 108 -2.34 0.43 6.01
N ILE A 109 -3.55 -0.09 5.92
CA ILE A 109 -3.85 -1.31 5.16
C ILE A 109 -4.33 -0.91 3.78
N LEU A 110 -3.61 -1.37 2.75
CA LEU A 110 -3.98 -1.16 1.35
C LEU A 110 -5.11 -2.11 0.90
N GLY A 111 -5.84 -1.74 -0.13
CA GLY A 111 -6.93 -2.54 -0.69
C GLY A 111 -8.30 -2.10 -0.18
N GLU A 112 -8.49 -0.83 -0.05
CA GLU A 112 -9.66 -0.14 0.52
C GLU A 112 -10.91 -0.11 -0.36
N ALA A 113 -10.85 -0.55 -1.61
CA ALA A 113 -12.03 -0.59 -2.49
C ALA A 113 -12.92 -1.79 -2.14
N THR A 114 -13.79 -1.62 -1.16
CA THR A 114 -14.78 -2.63 -0.78
C THR A 114 -16.01 -2.57 -1.68
N VAL A 115 -16.39 -3.69 -2.28
CA VAL A 115 -17.55 -3.83 -3.16
C VAL A 115 -18.75 -4.39 -2.39
N GLY A 116 -18.49 -5.21 -1.37
CA GLY A 116 -19.50 -5.87 -0.55
C GLY A 116 -19.31 -5.68 0.94
N GLU A 117 -20.38 -5.92 1.70
CA GLU A 117 -20.37 -5.81 3.16
C GLU A 117 -19.46 -6.86 3.82
N ASP A 118 -19.31 -8.04 3.21
CA ASP A 118 -18.38 -9.07 3.68
C ASP A 118 -16.92 -8.58 3.62
N GLU A 119 -16.56 -7.84 2.56
CA GLU A 119 -15.23 -7.24 2.41
C GLU A 119 -15.01 -6.12 3.45
N SER A 120 -16.03 -5.31 3.73
CA SER A 120 -15.96 -4.29 4.78
C SER A 120 -15.77 -4.91 6.17
N GLU A 121 -16.40 -6.05 6.42
CA GLU A 121 -16.21 -6.80 7.66
C GLU A 121 -14.80 -7.41 7.75
N GLU A 122 -14.32 -8.03 6.66
CA GLU A 122 -12.96 -8.55 6.57
C GLU A 122 -11.90 -7.45 6.78
N TYR A 123 -12.15 -6.26 6.24
CA TYR A 123 -11.26 -5.11 6.39
C TYR A 123 -11.16 -4.65 7.86
N LYS A 124 -12.29 -4.59 8.56
CA LYS A 124 -12.32 -4.33 10.00
C LYS A 124 -11.52 -5.37 10.78
N GLU A 125 -11.70 -6.67 10.48
CA GLU A 125 -10.98 -7.75 11.17
C GLU A 125 -9.45 -7.67 10.92
N LYS A 126 -9.01 -7.35 9.71
CA LYS A 126 -7.59 -7.12 9.39
C LYS A 126 -6.98 -6.01 10.24
N TYR A 127 -7.71 -4.89 10.44
CA TYR A 127 -7.24 -3.84 11.33
C TYR A 127 -7.17 -4.28 12.78
N LEU A 128 -8.16 -5.01 13.27
CA LEU A 128 -8.14 -5.53 14.65
C LEU A 128 -6.97 -6.49 14.87
N GLU A 129 -6.68 -7.38 13.91
CA GLU A 129 -5.50 -8.26 13.94
C GLU A 129 -4.20 -7.46 13.97
N LEU A 130 -4.07 -6.46 13.10
CA LEU A 130 -2.90 -5.58 13.06
C LEU A 130 -2.72 -4.84 14.39
N LEU A 131 -3.79 -4.27 14.94
CA LEU A 131 -3.75 -3.55 16.22
C LEU A 131 -3.41 -4.49 17.40
N ASP A 132 -3.90 -5.72 17.40
CA ASP A 132 -3.53 -6.73 18.42
C ASP A 132 -2.04 -7.08 18.37
N ALA A 133 -1.48 -7.17 17.18
CA ALA A 133 -0.06 -7.41 17.00
C ALA A 133 0.78 -6.20 17.44
N LEU A 134 0.38 -4.99 17.04
CA LEU A 134 1.04 -3.74 17.44
C LEU A 134 0.95 -3.50 18.95
N GLU A 135 -0.18 -3.81 19.60
CA GLU A 135 -0.33 -3.70 21.05
C GLU A 135 0.67 -4.58 21.81
N LYS A 136 0.92 -5.80 21.31
CA LYS A 136 1.92 -6.70 21.90
C LYS A 136 3.32 -6.16 21.70
N GLU A 137 3.62 -5.72 20.50
CA GLU A 137 4.96 -5.32 20.09
C GLU A 137 5.40 -4.00 20.73
N GLN A 138 4.50 -3.01 20.84
CA GLN A 138 4.81 -1.70 21.42
C GLN A 138 5.29 -1.76 22.88
N LYS A 139 4.98 -2.85 23.61
CA LYS A 139 5.46 -3.06 24.98
C LYS A 139 6.97 -3.18 25.05
N SER A 140 7.60 -3.64 23.98
CA SER A 140 9.05 -3.76 23.84
C SER A 140 9.72 -2.47 23.34
N TRP A 141 8.96 -1.53 22.79
CA TRP A 141 9.49 -0.31 22.19
C TRP A 141 9.75 0.76 23.26
N LYS A 142 10.87 1.44 23.10
CA LYS A 142 11.17 2.69 23.79
C LYS A 142 10.79 3.86 22.90
N GLY A 143 10.49 5.02 23.48
CA GLY A 143 10.31 6.28 22.75
C GLY A 143 11.56 6.64 21.96
N LEU A 144 11.39 7.21 20.79
CA LEU A 144 12.47 7.38 19.81
C LEU A 144 13.49 8.46 20.17
N ASP A 145 13.12 9.43 20.99
CA ASP A 145 14.01 10.53 21.41
C ASP A 145 14.57 10.35 22.83
N THR A 146 13.67 10.19 23.80
CA THR A 146 14.03 10.16 25.23
C THR A 146 14.07 8.75 25.82
N GLY A 147 13.63 7.74 25.06
CA GLY A 147 13.44 6.37 25.54
C GLY A 147 12.25 6.19 26.48
N GLY A 148 11.36 7.19 26.57
CA GLY A 148 10.15 7.18 27.38
C GLY A 148 9.01 6.34 26.76
N ASP A 149 7.78 6.59 27.22
CA ASP A 149 6.58 5.87 26.75
C ASP A 149 5.98 6.43 25.46
N LEU A 150 6.37 7.63 25.07
CA LEU A 150 5.90 8.32 23.87
C LEU A 150 7.08 8.59 22.92
N ASP A 151 6.81 8.67 21.62
CA ASP A 151 7.77 9.09 20.62
C ASP A 151 7.86 10.62 20.59
N PHE A 152 9.08 11.15 20.47
CA PHE A 152 9.36 12.60 20.45
C PHE A 152 8.64 13.37 21.58
N GLY A 153 8.48 12.71 22.72
CA GLY A 153 7.91 13.26 23.94
C GLY A 153 6.41 13.50 23.94
N CYS A 154 5.70 13.32 22.82
CA CYS A 154 4.28 13.66 22.72
C CYS A 154 3.41 12.70 21.86
N PHE A 155 4.01 11.89 21.00
CA PHE A 155 3.24 11.03 20.09
C PHE A 155 3.17 9.58 20.58
N PRO A 156 2.01 8.90 20.46
CA PRO A 156 1.91 7.47 20.67
C PRO A 156 2.90 6.69 19.78
N LYS A 157 3.47 5.60 20.30
CA LYS A 157 4.40 4.74 19.56
C LYS A 157 3.74 4.01 18.40
N VAL A 158 2.43 3.77 18.49
CA VAL A 158 1.61 3.21 17.42
C VAL A 158 0.79 4.32 16.83
N ASN A 159 0.90 4.47 15.51
CA ASN A 159 0.08 5.37 14.73
C ASN A 159 -0.40 4.62 13.48
N PHE A 160 -1.70 4.70 13.18
CA PHE A 160 -2.31 4.07 12.01
C PHE A 160 -3.34 4.97 11.39
N SER A 161 -3.54 4.82 10.08
CA SER A 161 -4.58 5.54 9.37
C SER A 161 -5.66 4.59 8.86
N VAL A 162 -6.86 5.11 8.70
CA VAL A 162 -8.04 4.39 8.21
C VAL A 162 -8.78 5.24 7.20
N LYS A 163 -9.40 4.57 6.24
CA LYS A 163 -10.26 5.19 5.24
C LYS A 163 -11.72 4.82 5.52
N PRO A 164 -12.59 5.76 5.86
CA PRO A 164 -13.98 5.47 6.25
C PRO A 164 -14.76 4.67 5.22
N SER A 165 -14.50 4.89 3.92
CA SER A 165 -15.16 4.19 2.81
C SER A 165 -15.00 2.66 2.84
N CYS A 166 -13.94 2.15 3.48
CA CYS A 166 -13.69 0.71 3.60
C CYS A 166 -14.62 0.00 4.57
N PHE A 167 -15.20 0.73 5.50
CA PHE A 167 -16.01 0.16 6.58
C PHE A 167 -17.49 0.03 6.22
N TYR A 168 -17.91 0.57 5.07
CA TYR A 168 -19.28 0.42 4.59
C TYR A 168 -19.36 0.52 3.07
N SER A 169 -19.54 -0.61 2.38
CA SER A 169 -19.54 -0.69 0.91
C SER A 169 -20.69 0.08 0.25
N GLN A 170 -21.75 0.37 0.98
CA GLN A 170 -22.93 1.09 0.49
C GLN A 170 -22.93 2.57 0.82
N ALA A 171 -21.79 3.11 1.29
CA ALA A 171 -21.67 4.52 1.63
C ALA A 171 -21.95 5.41 0.40
N LYS A 172 -22.83 6.39 0.56
CA LYS A 172 -23.21 7.35 -0.48
C LYS A 172 -23.77 8.63 0.12
N PRO A 173 -23.49 9.80 -0.50
CA PRO A 173 -24.01 11.07 -0.01
C PRO A 173 -25.55 11.16 0.04
N ALA A 174 -26.24 10.44 -0.86
CA ALA A 174 -27.71 10.42 -0.91
C ALA A 174 -28.36 9.72 0.30
N ASP A 175 -27.62 8.88 0.99
CA ASP A 175 -28.00 8.24 2.26
C ASP A 175 -26.96 8.59 3.32
N PHE A 176 -26.93 9.86 3.68
CA PHE A 176 -25.92 10.41 4.59
C PHE A 176 -25.94 9.70 5.95
N GLU A 177 -27.10 9.69 6.60
CA GLU A 177 -27.28 9.10 7.93
C GLU A 177 -26.98 7.61 7.94
N GLY A 178 -27.51 6.85 6.97
CA GLY A 178 -27.22 5.42 6.84
C GLY A 178 -25.74 5.14 6.58
N SER A 179 -25.07 6.00 5.82
CA SER A 179 -23.64 5.88 5.55
C SER A 179 -22.81 6.13 6.81
N VAL A 180 -23.11 7.17 7.57
CA VAL A 180 -22.44 7.47 8.86
C VAL A 180 -22.62 6.31 9.83
N GLN A 181 -23.84 5.82 10.02
CA GLN A 181 -24.12 4.72 10.94
C GLN A 181 -23.45 3.41 10.51
N GLY A 182 -23.47 3.11 9.21
CA GLY A 182 -22.81 1.92 8.65
C GLY A 182 -21.29 1.93 8.89
N ILE A 183 -20.65 3.07 8.66
CA ILE A 183 -19.21 3.25 8.92
C ILE A 183 -18.90 3.15 10.41
N LEU A 184 -19.67 3.88 11.26
CA LEU A 184 -19.45 3.90 12.70
C LEU A 184 -19.60 2.52 13.34
N ALA A 185 -20.50 1.68 12.83
CA ALA A 185 -20.67 0.32 13.35
C ALA A 185 -19.37 -0.50 13.32
N ARG A 186 -18.56 -0.34 12.27
CA ARG A 186 -17.28 -1.06 12.11
C ARG A 186 -16.06 -0.26 12.58
N LEU A 187 -16.12 1.05 12.52
CA LEU A 187 -15.01 1.92 12.96
C LEU A 187 -14.90 1.97 14.50
N ARG A 188 -16.02 1.99 15.19
CA ARG A 188 -16.06 2.11 16.67
C ARG A 188 -15.19 1.08 17.41
N PRO A 189 -15.19 -0.24 17.07
CA PRO A 189 -14.29 -1.19 17.69
C PRO A 189 -12.80 -0.82 17.57
N LEU A 190 -12.38 -0.26 16.43
CA LEU A 190 -11.01 0.20 16.21
C LEU A 190 -10.67 1.39 17.10
N VAL A 191 -11.57 2.37 17.18
CA VAL A 191 -11.42 3.55 18.07
C VAL A 191 -11.26 3.12 19.52
N VAL A 192 -12.13 2.23 20.00
CA VAL A 192 -12.06 1.70 21.37
C VAL A 192 -10.74 0.96 21.62
N LYS A 193 -10.27 0.18 20.63
CA LYS A 193 -8.99 -0.51 20.71
C LYS A 193 -7.83 0.46 20.73
N ALA A 194 -7.82 1.48 19.85
CA ALA A 194 -6.80 2.51 19.80
C ALA A 194 -6.66 3.25 21.14
N ILE A 195 -7.78 3.66 21.75
CA ILE A 195 -7.78 4.31 23.05
C ILE A 195 -7.15 3.40 24.13
N LYS A 196 -7.59 2.14 24.19
CA LYS A 196 -7.10 1.18 25.19
C LYS A 196 -5.60 0.91 25.10
N MET A 197 -5.04 0.89 23.91
CA MET A 197 -3.63 0.61 23.69
C MET A 197 -2.77 1.88 23.59
N ASN A 198 -3.35 3.06 23.77
CA ASN A 198 -2.68 4.36 23.56
C ASN A 198 -2.06 4.47 22.17
N ALA A 199 -2.87 4.27 21.14
CA ALA A 199 -2.49 4.46 19.73
C ALA A 199 -3.13 5.73 19.17
N ALA A 200 -2.44 6.41 18.27
CA ALA A 200 -3.02 7.47 17.46
C ALA A 200 -3.70 6.86 16.23
N MET A 201 -4.86 7.36 15.88
CA MET A 201 -5.61 7.02 14.67
C MET A 201 -5.79 8.27 13.82
N CYS A 202 -5.43 8.19 12.56
CA CYS A 202 -5.72 9.21 11.54
C CYS A 202 -6.88 8.73 10.68
N ILE A 203 -7.84 9.60 10.39
CA ILE A 203 -8.92 9.35 9.45
C ILE A 203 -8.55 10.04 8.14
N ASP A 204 -8.32 9.26 7.09
CA ASP A 204 -7.90 9.76 5.79
C ASP A 204 -9.11 10.16 4.95
N MET A 205 -9.05 11.35 4.36
CA MET A 205 -10.02 11.85 3.40
C MET A 205 -9.63 11.41 2.00
N GLU A 206 -10.43 10.55 1.37
CA GLU A 206 -10.11 10.02 0.04
C GLU A 206 -10.81 10.72 -1.10
N GLN A 207 -12.13 10.88 -0.99
CA GLN A 207 -12.97 11.41 -2.05
C GLN A 207 -13.78 12.60 -1.58
N LEU A 208 -13.84 13.64 -2.40
CA LEU A 208 -14.60 14.84 -2.08
C LEU A 208 -16.08 14.55 -1.79
N MET A 209 -16.66 13.56 -2.45
CA MET A 209 -18.05 13.17 -2.22
C MET A 209 -18.32 12.61 -0.83
N TYR A 210 -17.32 12.05 -0.15
CA TYR A 210 -17.46 11.53 1.21
C TYR A 210 -17.01 12.50 2.30
N LYS A 211 -16.63 13.73 1.92
CA LYS A 211 -16.10 14.71 2.85
C LYS A 211 -17.02 14.93 4.07
N GLU A 212 -18.29 15.19 3.83
CA GLU A 212 -19.25 15.48 4.92
C GLU A 212 -19.50 14.23 5.79
N ILE A 213 -19.59 13.04 5.17
CA ILE A 213 -19.72 11.77 5.90
C ILE A 213 -18.50 11.50 6.78
N THR A 214 -17.29 11.84 6.29
CA THR A 214 -16.05 11.63 7.04
C THR A 214 -15.87 12.61 8.20
N LEU A 215 -16.46 13.81 8.10
CA LEU A 215 -16.35 14.85 9.13
C LEU A 215 -17.38 14.69 10.27
N GLU A 216 -18.46 13.92 10.04
CA GLU A 216 -19.48 13.62 11.05
C GLU A 216 -19.05 12.49 11.97
#